data_28ae4756ea26189034c11ccb40ead295
#
_entry.id   28ae4756ea26189034c11ccb40ead295
#
_cell.length_a   1.000
_cell.length_b   1.000
_cell.length_c   1.000
_cell.angle_alpha   90.00
_cell.angle_beta   90.00
_cell.angle_gamma   90.00
#
_symmetry.space_group_name_H-M   'P 1'
#
loop_
_entity.id
_entity.type
_entity.pdbx_description
1 polymer ?
#
loop_
_entity_poly.entity_id
_entity_poly.type
_entity_poly.pdbx_seq_one_letter_code
_entity_poly.pdbx_strand_id
1 'polypeptide(L)'
;MTWGMLKDRFGKRGATAAGEPAPRMQISAIAAKIGLPEERVAQIAQMIKSQGLADSQMGPMMRMATEKGVEPREILDMLTSLGVSQGQVVRVMSSQGLIDDAEAQRLIDEERRAAEARASVEKQNGARRFARKVGIIVFWLAIWQLLDVIIDNRLVLAGPIRVAQALVEQIGQPDFWVICGASFGRIALGFLLSFVVGFLLALMSCRHRLFRDFVDPIISLLRTIPVASFIILLLIWVGNQALTVFLAFFIVLPLIYTNMVTGFESVDRQMLEMARVYGLSRWRTFLYIYRPAFMPFLMSSTKISLGMTWKSGIMAEVLATPKPSIGKEMATARTFLDTPDLLAWTVVVMVLSFLFEKAFMELLKRANRPLGGFIGSDGGEADGGEDKEARNG
;
A
#
# COMPACT_ATOMS: atom_id res chain seq x y z
N MET A 1 -2.15 -43.74 11.18
CA MET A 1 -2.73 -43.52 9.83
C MET A 1 -2.45 -42.08 9.43
N THR A 2 -1.71 -41.89 8.52
CA THR A 2 -0.51 -41.20 8.14
C THR A 2 -0.83 -39.89 7.40
N TRP A 3 -0.20 -38.87 7.82
CA TRP A 3 -0.18 -37.48 7.29
C TRP A 3 0.24 -37.35 5.78
N GLY A 4 0.57 -38.49 5.15
CA GLY A 4 1.00 -38.54 3.74
C GLY A 4 -0.14 -38.49 2.70
N MET A 5 -1.37 -38.83 3.06
CA MET A 5 -2.48 -38.87 2.08
C MET A 5 -3.22 -37.56 1.86
N LEU A 6 -2.96 -36.53 2.67
CA LEU A 6 -3.56 -35.20 2.51
C LEU A 6 -2.72 -34.26 1.61
N LYS A 7 -1.44 -34.55 1.42
CA LYS A 7 -0.56 -33.74 0.58
C LYS A 7 -0.79 -33.96 -0.92
N ASP A 8 -1.25 -35.14 -1.32
CA ASP A 8 -1.49 -35.47 -2.74
C ASP A 8 -2.86 -34.98 -3.28
N ARG A 9 -3.78 -34.58 -2.40
CA ARG A 9 -5.09 -34.10 -2.83
C ARG A 9 -5.16 -32.57 -3.01
N PHE A 10 -4.24 -31.81 -2.47
CA PHE A 10 -4.15 -30.35 -2.61
C PHE A 10 -3.06 -29.89 -3.59
N GLY A 11 -2.21 -30.80 -4.07
CA GLY A 11 -1.11 -30.50 -5.02
C GLY A 11 -1.50 -30.48 -6.49
N LYS A 12 -2.75 -30.83 -6.85
CA LYS A 12 -3.16 -30.99 -8.27
C LYS A 12 -4.30 -30.08 -8.74
N ARG A 13 -4.55 -28.95 -8.11
CA ARG A 13 -5.51 -27.93 -8.61
C ARG A 13 -4.89 -26.54 -8.83
N GLY A 14 -3.65 -26.50 -9.22
CA GLY A 14 -2.94 -25.25 -9.52
C GLY A 14 -2.06 -25.32 -10.76
N ALA A 15 -2.32 -26.23 -11.69
CA ALA A 15 -1.49 -26.36 -12.90
C ALA A 15 -2.36 -26.59 -14.12
N THR A 16 -3.00 -25.52 -14.62
CA THR A 16 -3.38 -25.34 -16.03
C THR A 16 -3.48 -23.85 -16.31
N ALA A 17 -2.36 -23.16 -16.25
CA ALA A 17 -2.02 -22.11 -17.20
C ALA A 17 -0.93 -22.75 -18.07
N ALA A 18 -1.23 -23.03 -19.33
CA ALA A 18 -0.27 -23.53 -20.29
C ALA A 18 0.96 -22.62 -20.22
N GLY A 19 2.10 -23.23 -19.96
CA GLY A 19 3.35 -22.50 -19.79
C GLY A 19 3.70 -21.75 -21.05
N GLU A 20 3.73 -20.44 -21.00
CA GLU A 20 4.54 -19.65 -21.91
C GLU A 20 5.98 -20.18 -21.76
N PRO A 21 6.64 -20.58 -22.86
CA PRO A 21 8.03 -21.00 -22.78
C PRO A 21 8.87 -19.87 -22.19
N ALA A 22 9.80 -20.22 -21.32
CA ALA A 22 10.65 -19.24 -20.65
C ALA A 22 11.28 -18.28 -21.68
N PRO A 23 11.39 -16.98 -21.41
CA PRO A 23 11.83 -15.98 -22.40
C PRO A 23 13.17 -16.30 -23.08
N ARG A 24 14.03 -17.08 -22.45
CA ARG A 24 15.29 -17.57 -23.06
C ARG A 24 15.09 -18.61 -24.18
N MET A 25 14.10 -19.52 -24.08
CA MET A 25 13.81 -20.51 -25.14
C MET A 25 13.22 -19.84 -26.40
N GLN A 26 12.46 -18.75 -26.23
CA GLN A 26 11.94 -18.00 -27.38
C GLN A 26 13.02 -17.22 -28.10
N ILE A 27 14.00 -16.63 -27.40
CA ILE A 27 15.10 -15.86 -27.96
C ILE A 27 16.04 -16.75 -28.77
N SER A 28 16.38 -17.95 -28.29
CA SER A 28 17.26 -18.87 -29.04
C SER A 28 16.60 -19.42 -30.30
N ALA A 29 15.30 -19.72 -30.26
CA ALA A 29 14.55 -20.15 -31.45
C ALA A 29 14.46 -19.03 -32.50
N ILE A 30 14.28 -17.80 -32.08
CA ILE A 30 14.25 -16.61 -32.95
C ILE A 30 15.62 -16.33 -33.54
N ALA A 31 16.70 -16.39 -32.76
CA ALA A 31 18.09 -16.19 -33.20
C ALA A 31 18.48 -17.19 -34.28
N ALA A 32 18.11 -18.47 -34.11
CA ALA A 32 18.37 -19.53 -35.07
C ALA A 32 17.67 -19.32 -36.43
N LYS A 33 16.42 -18.84 -36.42
CA LYS A 33 15.64 -18.57 -37.65
C LYS A 33 16.13 -17.33 -38.41
N ILE A 34 16.52 -16.27 -37.69
CA ILE A 34 16.95 -15.01 -38.33
C ILE A 34 18.45 -15.03 -38.69
N GLY A 35 19.22 -15.98 -38.12
CA GLY A 35 20.66 -16.10 -38.38
C GLY A 35 21.47 -14.98 -37.68
N LEU A 36 20.98 -14.44 -36.58
CA LEU A 36 21.66 -13.46 -35.74
C LEU A 36 22.21 -14.11 -34.47
N PRO A 37 23.33 -13.61 -33.90
CA PRO A 37 23.83 -14.09 -32.61
C PRO A 37 22.82 -13.87 -31.52
N GLU A 38 22.64 -14.84 -30.61
CA GLU A 38 21.67 -14.77 -29.48
C GLU A 38 21.77 -13.48 -28.64
N GLU A 39 23.01 -13.01 -28.43
CA GLU A 39 23.27 -11.76 -27.68
C GLU A 39 22.67 -10.52 -28.35
N ARG A 40 22.70 -10.44 -29.67
CA ARG A 40 22.11 -9.33 -30.43
C ARG A 40 20.59 -9.38 -30.40
N VAL A 41 19.99 -10.55 -30.48
CA VAL A 41 18.52 -10.71 -30.37
C VAL A 41 18.07 -10.36 -28.96
N ALA A 42 18.82 -10.75 -27.94
CA ALA A 42 18.54 -10.37 -26.54
C ALA A 42 18.68 -8.86 -26.30
N GLN A 43 19.68 -8.19 -26.88
CA GLN A 43 19.83 -6.72 -26.77
C GLN A 43 18.70 -5.99 -27.48
N ILE A 44 18.27 -6.43 -28.66
CA ILE A 44 17.13 -5.89 -29.39
C ILE A 44 15.84 -6.08 -28.58
N ALA A 45 15.60 -7.26 -28.01
CA ALA A 45 14.47 -7.56 -27.17
C ALA A 45 14.42 -6.66 -25.92
N GLN A 46 15.56 -6.42 -25.29
CA GLN A 46 15.68 -5.54 -24.13
C GLN A 46 15.45 -4.06 -24.48
N MET A 47 15.94 -3.63 -25.65
CA MET A 47 15.73 -2.28 -26.18
C MET A 47 14.24 -2.05 -26.50
N ILE A 48 13.59 -3.00 -27.17
CA ILE A 48 12.14 -2.97 -27.45
C ILE A 48 11.32 -2.85 -26.16
N LYS A 49 11.71 -3.62 -25.14
CA LYS A 49 11.01 -3.64 -23.84
C LYS A 49 11.20 -2.36 -23.01
N SER A 50 12.33 -1.67 -23.18
CA SER A 50 12.67 -0.46 -22.40
C SER A 50 12.23 0.85 -23.04
N GLN A 51 12.26 0.95 -24.37
CA GLN A 51 12.01 2.19 -25.11
C GLN A 51 10.78 2.14 -26.03
N GLY A 52 10.19 0.95 -26.25
CA GLY A 52 9.18 0.73 -27.29
C GLY A 52 9.80 0.76 -28.69
N LEU A 53 9.10 0.20 -29.67
CA LEU A 53 9.48 0.31 -31.09
C LEU A 53 8.62 1.37 -31.76
N ALA A 54 9.25 2.36 -32.40
CA ALA A 54 8.55 3.28 -33.26
C ALA A 54 8.11 2.56 -34.56
N ASP A 55 6.95 2.92 -35.09
CA ASP A 55 6.38 2.30 -36.32
C ASP A 55 7.37 2.37 -37.52
N SER A 56 8.18 3.45 -37.57
CA SER A 56 9.22 3.64 -38.59
C SER A 56 10.35 2.62 -38.54
N GLN A 57 10.63 2.02 -37.39
CA GLN A 57 11.69 1.04 -37.20
C GLN A 57 11.17 -0.41 -37.39
N MET A 58 9.88 -0.63 -37.13
CA MET A 58 9.26 -1.94 -37.28
C MET A 58 9.16 -2.41 -38.74
N GLY A 59 8.76 -1.51 -39.64
CA GLY A 59 8.56 -1.83 -41.05
C GLY A 59 9.79 -2.49 -41.74
N PRO A 60 10.98 -1.86 -41.67
CA PRO A 60 12.20 -2.44 -42.25
C PRO A 60 12.59 -3.79 -41.62
N MET A 61 12.40 -3.94 -40.29
CA MET A 61 12.67 -5.20 -39.59
C MET A 61 11.78 -6.35 -40.05
N MET A 62 10.47 -6.07 -40.23
CA MET A 62 9.52 -7.06 -40.73
C MET A 62 9.79 -7.49 -42.13
N ARG A 63 10.11 -6.57 -43.05
CA ARG A 63 10.50 -6.93 -44.43
C ARG A 63 11.74 -7.84 -44.47
N MET A 64 12.77 -7.49 -43.69
CA MET A 64 13.99 -8.29 -43.60
C MET A 64 13.75 -9.73 -43.06
N ALA A 65 12.81 -9.86 -42.12
CA ALA A 65 12.39 -11.15 -41.59
C ALA A 65 11.64 -11.98 -42.64
N THR A 66 10.72 -11.33 -43.39
CA THR A 66 9.95 -11.98 -44.47
C THR A 66 10.85 -12.40 -45.65
N GLU A 67 11.84 -11.58 -46.02
CA GLU A 67 12.85 -11.94 -47.06
C GLU A 67 13.68 -13.17 -46.67
N LYS A 68 13.84 -13.42 -45.35
CA LYS A 68 14.49 -14.63 -44.82
C LYS A 68 13.54 -15.82 -44.63
N GLY A 69 12.30 -15.73 -45.10
CA GLY A 69 11.33 -16.83 -45.07
C GLY A 69 10.58 -17.00 -43.73
N VAL A 70 10.56 -15.99 -42.90
CA VAL A 70 9.73 -16.01 -41.67
C VAL A 70 8.30 -15.65 -42.04
N GLU A 71 7.34 -16.49 -41.63
CA GLU A 71 5.92 -16.24 -41.92
C GLU A 71 5.40 -15.00 -41.15
N PRO A 72 4.46 -14.21 -41.73
CA PRO A 72 3.86 -13.03 -41.07
C PRO A 72 3.30 -13.32 -39.68
N ARG A 73 2.69 -14.48 -39.45
CA ARG A 73 2.17 -14.90 -38.15
C ARG A 73 3.26 -15.11 -37.10
N GLU A 74 4.39 -15.67 -37.49
CA GLU A 74 5.54 -15.87 -36.60
C GLU A 74 6.16 -14.52 -36.17
N ILE A 75 6.18 -13.53 -37.09
CA ILE A 75 6.61 -12.14 -36.79
C ILE A 75 5.64 -11.48 -35.79
N LEU A 76 4.34 -11.70 -35.96
CA LEU A 76 3.31 -11.19 -35.05
C LEU A 76 3.49 -11.76 -33.63
N ASP A 77 3.61 -13.09 -33.52
CA ASP A 77 3.79 -13.76 -32.22
C ASP A 77 5.10 -13.36 -31.55
N MET A 78 6.15 -13.19 -32.33
CA MET A 78 7.46 -12.74 -31.86
C MET A 78 7.38 -11.33 -31.26
N LEU A 79 6.84 -10.34 -31.98
CA LEU A 79 6.78 -8.95 -31.54
C LEU A 79 5.81 -8.77 -30.37
N THR A 80 4.69 -9.49 -30.36
CA THR A 80 3.77 -9.50 -29.22
C THR A 80 4.40 -10.12 -27.97
N SER A 81 5.20 -11.16 -28.11
CA SER A 81 5.92 -11.74 -26.96
C SER A 81 6.97 -10.80 -26.35
N LEU A 82 7.50 -9.86 -27.16
CA LEU A 82 8.41 -8.80 -26.74
C LEU A 82 7.69 -7.59 -26.12
N GLY A 83 6.35 -7.60 -26.05
CA GLY A 83 5.56 -6.56 -25.40
C GLY A 83 5.06 -5.45 -26.34
N VAL A 84 5.20 -5.62 -27.66
CA VAL A 84 4.59 -4.72 -28.66
C VAL A 84 3.10 -5.06 -28.79
N SER A 85 2.22 -4.06 -28.86
CA SER A 85 0.80 -4.32 -28.99
C SER A 85 0.48 -4.96 -30.34
N GLN A 86 -0.33 -6.01 -30.32
CA GLN A 86 -0.73 -6.76 -31.53
C GLN A 86 -1.34 -5.83 -32.59
N GLY A 87 -2.20 -4.89 -32.17
CA GLY A 87 -2.80 -3.93 -33.09
C GLY A 87 -1.81 -2.96 -33.75
N GLN A 88 -0.67 -2.68 -33.10
CA GLN A 88 0.41 -1.89 -33.69
C GLN A 88 1.19 -2.71 -34.73
N VAL A 89 1.51 -3.95 -34.39
CA VAL A 89 2.21 -4.88 -35.31
C VAL A 89 1.38 -5.11 -36.57
N VAL A 90 0.10 -5.43 -36.42
CA VAL A 90 -0.83 -5.68 -37.53
C VAL A 90 -0.97 -4.46 -38.46
N ARG A 91 -1.09 -3.25 -37.91
CA ARG A 91 -1.16 -2.00 -38.71
C ARG A 91 0.11 -1.78 -39.52
N VAL A 92 1.29 -2.03 -38.94
CA VAL A 92 2.54 -1.89 -39.67
C VAL A 92 2.67 -2.97 -40.74
N MET A 93 2.24 -4.21 -40.48
CA MET A 93 2.25 -5.31 -41.45
C MET A 93 1.36 -5.01 -42.67
N SER A 94 0.12 -4.51 -42.45
CA SER A 94 -0.79 -4.08 -43.52
C SER A 94 -0.18 -2.91 -44.31
N SER A 95 0.37 -1.88 -43.64
CA SER A 95 1.01 -0.73 -44.31
C SER A 95 2.23 -1.13 -45.15
N GLN A 96 2.89 -2.25 -44.84
CA GLN A 96 4.04 -2.80 -45.59
C GLN A 96 3.60 -3.82 -46.64
N GLY A 97 2.32 -4.12 -46.80
CA GLY A 97 1.80 -5.10 -47.77
C GLY A 97 2.15 -6.55 -47.43
N LEU A 98 2.49 -6.83 -46.15
CA LEU A 98 2.85 -8.19 -45.70
C LEU A 98 1.62 -9.06 -45.40
N ILE A 99 0.48 -8.41 -45.12
CA ILE A 99 -0.83 -9.04 -44.93
C ILE A 99 -1.89 -8.22 -45.68
N ASP A 100 -2.94 -8.87 -46.12
CA ASP A 100 -4.08 -8.22 -46.78
C ASP A 100 -4.91 -7.44 -45.71
N ASP A 101 -5.53 -6.32 -46.13
CA ASP A 101 -6.34 -5.49 -45.24
C ASP A 101 -7.51 -6.29 -44.60
N ALA A 102 -8.06 -7.27 -45.32
CA ALA A 102 -9.08 -8.16 -44.77
C ALA A 102 -8.57 -9.08 -43.67
N GLU A 103 -7.33 -9.55 -43.79
CA GLU A 103 -6.67 -10.37 -42.78
C GLU A 103 -6.25 -9.52 -41.57
N ALA A 104 -5.74 -8.30 -41.81
CA ALA A 104 -5.43 -7.32 -40.74
C ALA A 104 -6.67 -7.01 -39.89
N GLN A 105 -7.79 -6.77 -40.51
CA GLN A 105 -9.07 -6.48 -39.83
C GLN A 105 -9.51 -7.68 -38.97
N ARG A 106 -9.38 -8.89 -39.48
CA ARG A 106 -9.73 -10.12 -38.74
C ARG A 106 -8.86 -10.29 -37.49
N LEU A 107 -7.58 -10.06 -37.59
CA LEU A 107 -6.64 -10.17 -36.45
C LEU A 107 -6.92 -9.10 -35.39
N ILE A 108 -7.25 -7.87 -35.78
CA ILE A 108 -7.65 -6.80 -34.86
C ILE A 108 -8.98 -7.13 -34.16
N ASP A 109 -9.96 -7.64 -34.89
CA ASP A 109 -11.26 -8.03 -34.34
C ASP A 109 -11.13 -9.23 -33.38
N GLU A 110 -10.24 -10.17 -33.67
CA GLU A 110 -9.94 -11.32 -32.80
C GLU A 110 -9.27 -10.88 -31.51
N GLU A 111 -8.29 -9.97 -31.57
CA GLU A 111 -7.67 -9.36 -30.38
C GLU A 111 -8.70 -8.62 -29.55
N ARG A 112 -9.57 -7.82 -30.18
CA ARG A 112 -10.61 -7.09 -29.48
C ARG A 112 -11.58 -8.02 -28.76
N ARG A 113 -12.03 -9.09 -29.41
CA ARG A 113 -12.89 -10.11 -28.77
C ARG A 113 -12.18 -10.82 -27.63
N ALA A 114 -10.90 -11.14 -27.79
CA ALA A 114 -10.09 -11.75 -26.73
C ALA A 114 -9.89 -10.80 -25.53
N ALA A 115 -9.67 -9.50 -25.79
CA ALA A 115 -9.54 -8.48 -24.75
C ALA A 115 -10.89 -8.26 -24.00
N GLU A 116 -12.01 -8.21 -24.73
CA GLU A 116 -13.36 -8.10 -24.15
C GLU A 116 -13.69 -9.35 -23.29
N ALA A 117 -13.34 -10.54 -23.77
CA ALA A 117 -13.50 -11.78 -23.02
C ALA A 117 -12.64 -11.80 -21.73
N ARG A 118 -11.37 -11.37 -21.79
CA ARG A 118 -10.49 -11.24 -20.62
C ARG A 118 -11.04 -10.24 -19.61
N ALA A 119 -11.49 -9.07 -20.07
CA ALA A 119 -12.09 -8.04 -19.21
C ALA A 119 -13.38 -8.53 -18.54
N SER A 120 -14.22 -9.30 -19.24
CA SER A 120 -15.44 -9.89 -18.67
C SER A 120 -15.12 -10.93 -17.59
N VAL A 121 -14.14 -11.80 -17.81
CA VAL A 121 -13.67 -12.79 -16.84
C VAL A 121 -13.05 -12.11 -15.61
N GLU A 122 -12.27 -11.05 -15.80
CA GLU A 122 -11.67 -10.28 -14.71
C GLU A 122 -12.75 -9.60 -13.85
N LYS A 123 -13.74 -8.98 -14.48
CA LYS A 123 -14.91 -8.37 -13.81
C LYS A 123 -15.71 -9.42 -13.02
N GLN A 124 -15.95 -10.60 -13.61
CA GLN A 124 -16.65 -11.70 -12.96
C GLN A 124 -15.84 -12.26 -11.76
N ASN A 125 -14.52 -12.40 -11.91
CA ASN A 125 -13.65 -12.80 -10.83
C ASN A 125 -13.59 -11.77 -9.71
N GLY A 126 -13.61 -10.47 -10.04
CA GLY A 126 -13.73 -9.38 -9.08
C GLY A 126 -15.02 -9.46 -8.27
N ALA A 127 -16.16 -9.62 -8.95
CA ALA A 127 -17.48 -9.77 -8.32
C ALA A 127 -17.56 -11.01 -7.42
N ARG A 128 -17.03 -12.16 -7.87
CA ARG A 128 -16.94 -13.39 -7.04
C ARG A 128 -16.07 -13.22 -5.82
N ARG A 129 -14.92 -12.53 -5.93
CA ARG A 129 -14.05 -12.22 -4.77
C ARG A 129 -14.76 -11.30 -3.78
N PHE A 130 -15.48 -10.30 -4.26
CA PHE A 130 -16.28 -9.41 -3.43
C PHE A 130 -17.41 -10.17 -2.73
N ALA A 131 -18.23 -10.94 -3.49
CA ALA A 131 -19.32 -11.74 -2.94
C ALA A 131 -18.83 -12.73 -1.88
N ARG A 132 -17.67 -13.38 -2.09
CA ARG A 132 -17.06 -14.28 -1.10
C ARG A 132 -16.68 -13.55 0.18
N LYS A 133 -16.08 -12.32 0.08
CA LYS A 133 -15.74 -11.51 1.26
C LYS A 133 -16.99 -11.10 2.04
N VAL A 134 -18.02 -10.63 1.34
CA VAL A 134 -19.31 -10.27 1.95
C VAL A 134 -19.95 -11.49 2.60
N GLY A 135 -19.97 -12.65 1.91
CA GLY A 135 -20.49 -13.89 2.45
C GLY A 135 -19.80 -14.33 3.75
N ILE A 136 -18.49 -14.19 3.84
CA ILE A 136 -17.74 -14.49 5.08
C ILE A 136 -18.14 -13.54 6.21
N ILE A 137 -18.28 -12.23 5.92
CA ILE A 137 -18.71 -11.24 6.93
C ILE A 137 -20.12 -11.56 7.42
N VAL A 138 -21.06 -11.79 6.49
CA VAL A 138 -22.45 -12.14 6.83
C VAL A 138 -22.51 -13.43 7.65
N PHE A 139 -21.72 -14.45 7.30
CA PHE A 139 -21.63 -15.69 8.05
C PHE A 139 -21.21 -15.47 9.51
N TRP A 140 -20.17 -14.65 9.75
CA TRP A 140 -19.73 -14.35 11.12
C TRP A 140 -20.75 -13.51 11.89
N LEU A 141 -21.40 -12.54 11.23
CA LEU A 141 -22.48 -11.77 11.84
C LEU A 141 -23.70 -12.64 12.18
N ALA A 142 -24.02 -13.61 11.32
CA ALA A 142 -25.10 -14.56 11.58
C ALA A 142 -24.78 -15.49 12.79
N ILE A 143 -23.54 -15.97 12.89
CA ILE A 143 -23.11 -16.73 14.06
C ILE A 143 -23.23 -15.88 15.34
N TRP A 144 -22.76 -14.64 15.30
CA TRP A 144 -22.86 -13.75 16.44
C TRP A 144 -24.31 -13.48 16.84
N GLN A 145 -25.19 -13.22 15.85
CA GLN A 145 -26.62 -13.05 16.11
C GLN A 145 -27.26 -14.34 16.66
N LEU A 146 -26.88 -15.50 16.16
CA LEU A 146 -27.36 -16.80 16.66
C LEU A 146 -26.98 -17.01 18.13
N LEU A 147 -25.75 -16.67 18.51
CA LEU A 147 -25.28 -16.74 19.89
C LEU A 147 -26.09 -15.81 20.82
N ASP A 148 -26.41 -14.61 20.37
CA ASP A 148 -27.28 -13.67 21.09
C ASP A 148 -28.67 -14.24 21.36
N VAL A 149 -29.25 -14.91 20.35
CA VAL A 149 -30.58 -15.54 20.48
C VAL A 149 -30.53 -16.79 21.40
N ILE A 150 -29.46 -17.60 21.35
CA ILE A 150 -29.31 -18.80 22.18
C ILE A 150 -29.09 -18.43 23.66
N ILE A 151 -28.24 -17.41 23.92
CA ILE A 151 -27.93 -16.98 25.27
C ILE A 151 -29.11 -16.22 25.88
N ASP A 152 -29.87 -15.49 25.07
CA ASP A 152 -31.03 -14.64 25.41
C ASP A 152 -30.86 -13.83 26.70
N ASN A 153 -29.62 -13.39 26.94
CA ASN A 153 -29.27 -12.60 28.11
C ASN A 153 -28.55 -11.31 27.69
N ARG A 154 -29.27 -10.20 27.69
CA ARG A 154 -28.78 -8.86 27.30
C ARG A 154 -27.54 -8.43 28.08
N LEU A 155 -27.39 -8.90 29.32
CA LEU A 155 -26.25 -8.51 30.18
C LEU A 155 -24.96 -9.23 29.77
N VAL A 156 -25.07 -10.44 29.20
CA VAL A 156 -23.93 -11.29 28.88
C VAL A 156 -23.42 -11.04 27.45
N LEU A 157 -24.37 -11.03 26.49
CA LEU A 157 -24.03 -10.86 25.08
C LEU A 157 -25.08 -10.01 24.38
N ALA A 158 -24.66 -9.01 23.60
CA ALA A 158 -25.52 -8.28 22.71
C ALA A 158 -25.19 -8.60 21.25
N GLY A 159 -26.20 -9.01 20.50
CA GLY A 159 -26.04 -9.30 19.06
C GLY A 159 -25.91 -8.05 18.19
N PRO A 160 -25.51 -8.23 16.92
CA PRO A 160 -25.30 -7.12 15.99
C PRO A 160 -26.51 -6.19 15.85
N ILE A 161 -27.73 -6.72 15.92
CA ILE A 161 -28.96 -5.92 15.76
C ILE A 161 -29.12 -4.98 16.97
N ARG A 162 -28.97 -5.50 18.19
CA ARG A 162 -29.06 -4.69 19.42
C ARG A 162 -27.97 -3.61 19.48
N VAL A 163 -26.76 -3.97 19.06
CA VAL A 163 -25.64 -3.03 18.96
C VAL A 163 -25.92 -1.91 17.93
N ALA A 164 -26.47 -2.28 16.77
CA ALA A 164 -26.85 -1.29 15.76
C ALA A 164 -27.95 -0.35 16.24
N GLN A 165 -28.94 -0.84 16.99
CA GLN A 165 -29.99 0.00 17.60
C GLN A 165 -29.39 0.99 18.61
N ALA A 166 -28.56 0.50 19.54
CA ALA A 166 -27.87 1.36 20.50
C ALA A 166 -26.99 2.42 19.81
N LEU A 167 -26.28 2.04 18.74
CA LEU A 167 -25.47 2.98 17.97
C LEU A 167 -26.32 4.07 17.31
N VAL A 168 -27.47 3.74 16.72
CA VAL A 168 -28.38 4.71 16.11
C VAL A 168 -28.93 5.67 17.17
N GLU A 169 -29.30 5.17 18.35
CA GLU A 169 -29.77 5.99 19.48
C GLU A 169 -28.67 6.96 19.94
N GLN A 170 -27.42 6.51 20.07
CA GLN A 170 -26.29 7.35 20.46
C GLN A 170 -25.99 8.45 19.43
N ILE A 171 -25.96 8.11 18.14
CA ILE A 171 -25.70 9.08 17.06
C ILE A 171 -26.75 10.21 17.07
N GLY A 172 -27.97 9.91 17.48
CA GLY A 172 -29.05 10.89 17.62
C GLY A 172 -28.89 11.86 18.82
N GLN A 173 -27.98 11.59 19.76
CA GLN A 173 -27.74 12.45 20.90
C GLN A 173 -26.86 13.66 20.53
N PRO A 174 -27.17 14.88 20.99
CA PRO A 174 -26.40 16.08 20.67
C PRO A 174 -24.93 15.99 21.11
N ASP A 175 -24.68 15.32 22.24
CA ASP A 175 -23.37 15.24 22.87
C ASP A 175 -22.45 14.20 22.19
N PHE A 176 -23.00 13.31 21.36
CA PHE A 176 -22.23 12.23 20.70
C PHE A 176 -21.00 12.76 19.97
N TRP A 177 -21.18 13.78 19.14
CA TRP A 177 -20.11 14.34 18.33
C TRP A 177 -19.05 15.07 19.16
N VAL A 178 -19.46 15.70 20.26
CA VAL A 178 -18.55 16.35 21.21
C VAL A 178 -17.69 15.31 21.92
N ILE A 179 -18.30 14.20 22.36
CA ILE A 179 -17.61 13.08 23.00
C ILE A 179 -16.59 12.46 22.05
N CYS A 180 -17.02 12.15 20.81
CA CYS A 180 -16.14 11.59 19.76
C CYS A 180 -14.99 12.54 19.44
N GLY A 181 -15.26 13.83 19.25
CA GLY A 181 -14.25 14.83 18.92
C GLY A 181 -13.24 15.05 20.04
N ALA A 182 -13.69 15.05 21.30
CA ALA A 182 -12.81 15.20 22.45
C ALA A 182 -11.84 14.00 22.62
N SER A 183 -12.34 12.77 22.51
CA SER A 183 -11.49 11.57 22.57
C SER A 183 -10.55 11.50 21.39
N PHE A 184 -11.05 11.73 20.17
CA PHE A 184 -10.23 11.79 18.96
C PHE A 184 -9.09 12.81 19.10
N GLY A 185 -9.40 14.03 19.56
CA GLY A 185 -8.39 15.08 19.72
C GLY A 185 -7.28 14.71 20.70
N ARG A 186 -7.63 14.14 21.87
CA ARG A 186 -6.65 13.70 22.87
C ARG A 186 -5.75 12.57 22.35
N ILE A 187 -6.35 11.54 21.73
CA ILE A 187 -5.62 10.39 21.19
C ILE A 187 -4.73 10.81 20.02
N ALA A 188 -5.26 11.62 19.09
CA ALA A 188 -4.51 12.14 17.96
C ALA A 188 -3.35 13.03 18.39
N LEU A 189 -3.56 13.90 19.40
CA LEU A 189 -2.50 14.75 19.94
C LEU A 189 -1.37 13.93 20.56
N GLY A 190 -1.68 12.90 21.36
CA GLY A 190 -0.69 12.01 21.93
C GLY A 190 0.14 11.28 20.87
N PHE A 191 -0.53 10.79 19.82
CA PHE A 191 0.13 10.18 18.67
C PHE A 191 1.04 11.17 17.94
N LEU A 192 0.56 12.35 17.58
CA LEU A 192 1.32 13.35 16.83
C LEU A 192 2.56 13.81 17.60
N LEU A 193 2.42 14.06 18.90
CA LEU A 193 3.56 14.39 19.76
C LEU A 193 4.59 13.26 19.77
N SER A 194 4.13 12.02 19.93
CA SER A 194 5.02 10.85 19.90
C SER A 194 5.70 10.68 18.54
N PHE A 195 4.96 10.88 17.46
CA PHE A 195 5.49 10.78 16.09
C PHE A 195 6.60 11.81 15.86
N VAL A 196 6.36 13.07 16.19
CA VAL A 196 7.35 14.15 16.00
C VAL A 196 8.56 13.96 16.91
N VAL A 197 8.32 13.74 18.21
CA VAL A 197 9.41 13.59 19.20
C VAL A 197 10.22 12.32 18.91
N GLY A 198 9.58 11.19 18.63
CA GLY A 198 10.25 9.94 18.31
C GLY A 198 11.11 10.04 17.04
N PHE A 199 10.62 10.72 16.01
CA PHE A 199 11.37 10.99 14.80
C PHE A 199 12.59 11.87 15.06
N LEU A 200 12.42 12.95 15.81
CA LEU A 200 13.52 13.88 16.14
C LEU A 200 14.57 13.21 17.03
N LEU A 201 14.16 12.46 18.05
CA LEU A 201 15.09 11.71 18.92
C LEU A 201 15.87 10.68 18.08
N ALA A 202 15.25 9.96 17.18
CA ALA A 202 15.92 9.01 16.30
C ALA A 202 16.94 9.71 15.39
N LEU A 203 16.58 10.85 14.80
CA LEU A 203 17.48 11.65 13.97
C LEU A 203 18.71 12.13 14.76
N MET A 204 18.51 12.60 16.00
CA MET A 204 19.62 13.02 16.88
C MET A 204 20.49 11.84 17.31
N SER A 205 19.88 10.71 17.63
CA SER A 205 20.60 9.48 18.02
C SER A 205 21.47 8.93 16.91
N CYS A 206 21.00 8.99 15.65
CA CYS A 206 21.80 8.57 14.50
C CYS A 206 22.98 9.52 14.22
N ARG A 207 22.88 10.79 14.62
CA ARG A 207 23.95 11.78 14.43
C ARG A 207 24.98 11.78 15.55
N HIS A 208 24.58 11.51 16.78
CA HIS A 208 25.41 11.62 17.99
C HIS A 208 25.33 10.36 18.84
N ARG A 209 26.43 9.59 18.90
CA ARG A 209 26.50 8.33 19.68
C ARG A 209 26.20 8.55 21.15
N LEU A 210 26.81 9.58 21.75
CA LEU A 210 26.59 9.91 23.17
C LEU A 210 25.11 10.18 23.47
N PHE A 211 24.42 10.89 22.59
CA PHE A 211 22.98 11.14 22.74
C PHE A 211 22.18 9.83 22.70
N ARG A 212 22.53 8.92 21.79
CA ARG A 212 21.93 7.60 21.69
C ARG A 212 22.11 6.79 22.97
N ASP A 213 23.35 6.76 23.51
CA ASP A 213 23.67 6.03 24.74
C ASP A 213 22.85 6.51 25.95
N PHE A 214 22.39 7.78 25.93
CA PHE A 214 21.49 8.34 26.95
C PHE A 214 20.02 7.99 26.69
N VAL A 215 19.58 8.00 25.44
CA VAL A 215 18.16 7.81 25.08
C VAL A 215 17.75 6.35 25.08
N ASP A 216 18.58 5.44 24.57
CA ASP A 216 18.29 4.01 24.44
C ASP A 216 17.85 3.35 25.76
N PRO A 217 18.49 3.59 26.93
CA PRO A 217 18.03 3.05 28.21
C PRO A 217 16.62 3.51 28.58
N ILE A 218 16.30 4.80 28.35
CA ILE A 218 14.98 5.38 28.66
C ILE A 218 13.91 4.73 27.78
N ILE A 219 14.18 4.61 26.48
CA ILE A 219 13.29 3.95 25.52
C ILE A 219 13.07 2.48 25.90
N SER A 220 14.13 1.80 26.33
CA SER A 220 14.05 0.41 26.79
C SER A 220 13.18 0.27 28.04
N LEU A 221 13.33 1.16 29.02
CA LEU A 221 12.49 1.21 30.21
C LEU A 221 11.02 1.40 29.86
N LEU A 222 10.70 2.36 28.99
CA LEU A 222 9.31 2.62 28.57
C LEU A 222 8.64 1.40 27.94
N ARG A 223 9.40 0.50 27.31
CA ARG A 223 8.87 -0.74 26.71
C ARG A 223 8.58 -1.83 27.74
N THR A 224 9.30 -1.85 28.86
CA THR A 224 9.22 -2.91 29.87
C THR A 224 8.26 -2.59 31.00
N ILE A 225 7.91 -1.33 31.20
CA ILE A 225 7.00 -0.92 32.27
C ILE A 225 5.59 -1.51 32.01
N PRO A 226 5.00 -2.22 32.97
CA PRO A 226 3.63 -2.67 32.86
C PRO A 226 2.67 -1.49 32.70
N VAL A 227 1.86 -1.52 31.62
CA VAL A 227 0.97 -0.41 31.24
C VAL A 227 0.02 -0.04 32.35
N ALA A 228 -0.52 -1.02 33.09
CA ALA A 228 -1.45 -0.78 34.20
C ALA A 228 -0.82 0.06 35.33
N SER A 229 0.41 -0.31 35.76
CA SER A 229 1.13 0.45 36.78
C SER A 229 1.51 1.85 36.31
N PHE A 230 1.84 1.97 35.02
CA PHE A 230 2.19 3.24 34.41
C PHE A 230 1.00 4.21 34.34
N ILE A 231 -0.21 3.68 34.05
CA ILE A 231 -1.45 4.47 34.07
C ILE A 231 -1.68 5.08 35.44
N ILE A 232 -1.53 4.29 36.51
CA ILE A 232 -1.76 4.78 37.89
C ILE A 232 -0.77 5.88 38.22
N LEU A 233 0.50 5.70 37.87
CA LEU A 233 1.54 6.69 38.10
C LEU A 233 1.26 8.01 37.35
N LEU A 234 0.93 7.90 36.07
CA LEU A 234 0.59 9.06 35.25
C LEU A 234 -0.69 9.76 35.74
N LEU A 235 -1.68 9.00 36.21
CA LEU A 235 -2.91 9.58 36.76
C LEU A 235 -2.63 10.50 37.95
N ILE A 236 -1.69 10.10 38.81
CA ILE A 236 -1.25 10.91 39.96
C ILE A 236 -0.54 12.19 39.51
N TRP A 237 0.30 12.10 38.46
CA TRP A 237 1.15 13.22 38.04
C TRP A 237 0.42 14.23 37.15
N VAL A 238 -0.38 13.77 36.20
CA VAL A 238 -0.96 14.63 35.16
C VAL A 238 -2.48 14.77 35.26
N GLY A 239 -3.13 13.97 36.13
CA GLY A 239 -4.56 13.97 36.33
C GLY A 239 -5.37 13.37 35.18
N ASN A 240 -6.69 13.33 35.36
CA ASN A 240 -7.63 12.60 34.48
C ASN A 240 -7.64 13.13 33.04
N GLN A 241 -7.61 14.45 32.87
CA GLN A 241 -7.82 15.08 31.56
C GLN A 241 -6.65 14.88 30.58
N ALA A 242 -5.43 14.87 31.10
CA ALA A 242 -4.22 14.78 30.30
C ALA A 242 -3.71 13.34 30.15
N LEU A 243 -4.17 12.39 30.98
CA LEU A 243 -3.70 11.01 31.01
C LEU A 243 -3.69 10.35 29.62
N THR A 244 -4.77 10.52 28.85
CA THR A 244 -4.93 9.93 27.50
C THR A 244 -3.80 10.36 26.56
N VAL A 245 -3.46 11.67 26.57
CA VAL A 245 -2.40 12.24 25.73
C VAL A 245 -1.04 11.66 26.12
N PHE A 246 -0.71 11.68 27.42
CA PHE A 246 0.58 11.20 27.91
C PHE A 246 0.73 9.69 27.75
N LEU A 247 -0.32 8.90 28.02
CA LEU A 247 -0.24 7.45 27.85
C LEU A 247 -0.05 7.08 26.38
N ALA A 248 -0.81 7.67 25.47
CA ALA A 248 -0.64 7.48 24.04
C ALA A 248 0.77 7.88 23.59
N PHE A 249 1.28 9.02 24.10
CA PHE A 249 2.64 9.48 23.82
C PHE A 249 3.69 8.47 24.25
N PHE A 250 3.71 8.05 25.50
CA PHE A 250 4.78 7.19 26.04
C PHE A 250 4.74 5.75 25.45
N ILE A 251 3.56 5.23 25.12
CA ILE A 251 3.46 3.89 24.50
C ILE A 251 3.96 3.90 23.07
N VAL A 252 3.67 4.96 22.31
CA VAL A 252 4.01 5.05 20.88
C VAL A 252 5.45 5.51 20.66
N LEU A 253 5.99 6.35 21.53
CA LEU A 253 7.32 6.93 21.41
C LEU A 253 8.42 5.87 21.15
N PRO A 254 8.51 4.77 21.93
CA PRO A 254 9.50 3.73 21.68
C PRO A 254 9.36 3.06 20.32
N LEU A 255 8.13 2.88 19.85
CA LEU A 255 7.85 2.23 18.57
C LEU A 255 8.36 3.07 17.39
N ILE A 256 8.05 4.37 17.40
CA ILE A 256 8.51 5.28 16.35
C ILE A 256 10.05 5.43 16.43
N TYR A 257 10.60 5.71 17.61
CA TYR A 257 12.02 5.90 17.79
C TYR A 257 12.85 4.73 17.25
N THR A 258 12.58 3.51 17.69
CA THR A 258 13.40 2.36 17.31
C THR A 258 13.29 2.00 15.83
N ASN A 259 12.11 2.08 15.25
CA ASN A 259 11.94 1.82 13.81
C ASN A 259 12.63 2.91 12.98
N MET A 260 12.62 4.16 13.45
CA MET A 260 13.31 5.25 12.76
C MET A 260 14.82 5.13 12.87
N VAL A 261 15.36 4.74 14.04
CA VAL A 261 16.80 4.44 14.18
C VAL A 261 17.21 3.35 13.20
N THR A 262 16.49 2.23 13.16
CA THR A 262 16.73 1.14 12.19
C THR A 262 16.65 1.63 10.75
N GLY A 263 15.66 2.47 10.44
CA GLY A 263 15.49 3.04 9.11
C GLY A 263 16.65 3.97 8.69
N PHE A 264 17.19 4.75 9.59
CA PHE A 264 18.38 5.58 9.32
C PHE A 264 19.66 4.76 9.20
N GLU A 265 19.78 3.67 9.95
CA GLU A 265 20.91 2.75 9.87
C GLU A 265 20.89 1.85 8.63
N SER A 266 19.74 1.67 8.00
CA SER A 266 19.60 0.88 6.77
C SER A 266 20.17 1.55 5.52
N VAL A 267 20.67 2.78 5.64
CA VAL A 267 21.26 3.52 4.51
C VAL A 267 22.57 2.88 4.07
N ASP A 268 22.69 2.58 2.77
CA ASP A 268 23.90 2.03 2.20
C ASP A 268 25.05 3.04 2.25
N ARG A 269 26.19 2.61 2.82
CA ARG A 269 27.41 3.42 2.91
C ARG A 269 27.96 3.80 1.54
N GLN A 270 27.86 2.93 0.54
CA GLN A 270 28.31 3.20 -0.81
C GLN A 270 27.56 4.39 -1.43
N MET A 271 26.23 4.48 -1.19
CA MET A 271 25.41 5.62 -1.62
C MET A 271 25.84 6.93 -0.96
N LEU A 272 26.26 6.88 0.33
CA LEU A 272 26.77 8.07 1.03
C LEU A 272 28.16 8.48 0.53
N GLU A 273 29.02 7.54 0.18
CA GLU A 273 30.33 7.80 -0.44
C GLU A 273 30.17 8.42 -1.82
N MET A 274 29.27 7.86 -2.64
CA MET A 274 28.90 8.42 -3.93
C MET A 274 28.41 9.88 -3.78
N ALA A 275 27.51 10.13 -2.83
CA ALA A 275 27.01 11.50 -2.58
C ALA A 275 28.12 12.49 -2.23
N ARG A 276 29.16 12.05 -1.51
CA ARG A 276 30.34 12.88 -1.19
C ARG A 276 31.20 13.17 -2.42
N VAL A 277 31.45 12.13 -3.23
CA VAL A 277 32.25 12.27 -4.47
C VAL A 277 31.58 13.23 -5.44
N TYR A 278 30.25 13.14 -5.60
CA TYR A 278 29.48 14.04 -6.47
C TYR A 278 29.13 15.40 -5.83
N GLY A 279 29.61 15.68 -4.62
CA GLY A 279 29.42 16.96 -3.94
C GLY A 279 27.95 17.29 -3.64
N LEU A 280 27.11 16.27 -3.39
CA LEU A 280 25.69 16.49 -3.07
C LEU A 280 25.55 17.28 -1.76
N SER A 281 24.69 18.31 -1.75
CA SER A 281 24.38 19.07 -0.55
C SER A 281 23.70 18.17 0.51
N ARG A 282 23.84 18.50 1.80
CA ARG A 282 23.23 17.75 2.92
C ARG A 282 21.74 17.56 2.75
N TRP A 283 21.02 18.57 2.23
CA TRP A 283 19.59 18.50 1.97
C TRP A 283 19.26 17.51 0.84
N ARG A 284 20.02 17.53 -0.27
CA ARG A 284 19.85 16.58 -1.37
C ARG A 284 20.17 15.14 -0.92
N THR A 285 21.25 14.94 -0.15
CA THR A 285 21.60 13.65 0.43
C THR A 285 20.46 13.12 1.31
N PHE A 286 19.88 13.97 2.17
CA PHE A 286 18.72 13.58 2.98
C PHE A 286 17.52 13.20 2.10
N LEU A 287 17.20 14.00 1.10
CA LEU A 287 16.01 13.81 0.26
C LEU A 287 16.10 12.58 -0.65
N TYR A 288 17.28 12.33 -1.25
CA TYR A 288 17.45 11.29 -2.27
C TYR A 288 18.04 9.97 -1.73
N ILE A 289 18.71 9.97 -0.59
CA ILE A 289 19.35 8.77 -0.03
C ILE A 289 18.68 8.37 1.29
N TYR A 290 18.66 9.24 2.29
CA TYR A 290 18.07 8.89 3.59
C TYR A 290 16.57 8.65 3.51
N ARG A 291 15.82 9.55 2.86
CA ARG A 291 14.35 9.48 2.79
C ARG A 291 13.85 8.17 2.17
N PRO A 292 14.30 7.70 1.00
CA PRO A 292 13.87 6.41 0.46
C PRO A 292 14.22 5.22 1.36
N ALA A 293 15.36 5.29 2.07
CA ALA A 293 15.80 4.23 2.95
C ALA A 293 14.91 4.11 4.21
N PHE A 294 14.63 5.21 4.91
CA PHE A 294 13.84 5.16 6.15
C PHE A 294 12.32 5.13 5.93
N MET A 295 11.81 5.56 4.77
CA MET A 295 10.36 5.70 4.54
C MET A 295 9.57 4.39 4.69
N PRO A 296 10.04 3.21 4.24
CA PRO A 296 9.35 1.95 4.48
C PRO A 296 9.22 1.63 5.98
N PHE A 297 10.27 1.91 6.77
CA PHE A 297 10.25 1.73 8.22
C PHE A 297 9.28 2.70 8.90
N LEU A 298 9.27 3.96 8.46
CA LEU A 298 8.32 4.96 8.96
C LEU A 298 6.87 4.56 8.67
N MET A 299 6.55 4.11 7.46
CA MET A 299 5.20 3.67 7.10
C MET A 299 4.77 2.45 7.91
N SER A 300 5.65 1.46 8.07
CA SER A 300 5.37 0.25 8.85
C SER A 300 5.16 0.57 10.33
N SER A 301 6.08 1.33 10.94
CA SER A 301 5.97 1.71 12.35
C SER A 301 4.73 2.57 12.61
N THR A 302 4.43 3.52 11.74
CA THR A 302 3.23 4.37 11.84
C THR A 302 1.96 3.55 11.88
N LYS A 303 1.82 2.55 11.00
CA LYS A 303 0.65 1.69 10.96
C LYS A 303 0.45 0.92 12.27
N ILE A 304 1.51 0.35 12.82
CA ILE A 304 1.47 -0.37 14.10
C ILE A 304 1.15 0.60 15.25
N SER A 305 1.82 1.76 15.25
CA SER A 305 1.69 2.78 16.28
C SER A 305 0.29 3.36 16.34
N LEU A 306 -0.38 3.60 15.21
CA LEU A 306 -1.76 4.09 15.16
C LEU A 306 -2.72 3.12 15.87
N GLY A 307 -2.63 1.82 15.61
CA GLY A 307 -3.44 0.82 16.30
C GLY A 307 -3.16 0.75 17.81
N MET A 308 -1.89 0.88 18.21
CA MET A 308 -1.52 0.90 19.64
C MET A 308 -2.00 2.16 20.34
N THR A 309 -1.94 3.32 19.66
CA THR A 309 -2.42 4.60 20.19
C THR A 309 -3.90 4.55 20.61
N TRP A 310 -4.75 4.01 19.73
CA TRP A 310 -6.18 3.90 20.02
C TRP A 310 -6.46 2.94 21.18
N LYS A 311 -5.80 1.79 21.21
CA LYS A 311 -5.94 0.83 22.31
C LYS A 311 -5.54 1.44 23.64
N SER A 312 -4.37 2.08 23.70
CA SER A 312 -3.88 2.70 24.93
C SER A 312 -4.67 3.94 25.32
N GLY A 313 -5.05 4.77 24.35
CA GLY A 313 -5.83 5.99 24.61
C GLY A 313 -7.21 5.69 25.18
N ILE A 314 -7.96 4.75 24.60
CA ILE A 314 -9.26 4.34 25.13
C ILE A 314 -9.11 3.67 26.50
N MET A 315 -8.08 2.84 26.70
CA MET A 315 -7.79 2.23 28.00
C MET A 315 -7.56 3.32 29.08
N ALA A 316 -6.80 4.36 28.73
CA ALA A 316 -6.61 5.52 29.62
C ALA A 316 -7.93 6.23 29.95
N GLU A 317 -8.77 6.46 28.95
CA GLU A 317 -10.06 7.12 29.14
C GLU A 317 -11.04 6.30 29.99
N VAL A 318 -11.07 4.98 29.82
CA VAL A 318 -11.91 4.08 30.64
C VAL A 318 -11.49 4.10 32.10
N LEU A 319 -10.18 4.19 32.38
CA LEU A 319 -9.66 4.19 33.75
C LEU A 319 -9.72 5.58 34.40
N ALA A 320 -9.39 6.64 33.66
CA ALA A 320 -9.37 8.02 34.17
C ALA A 320 -10.73 8.71 34.09
N THR A 321 -11.64 8.24 33.27
CA THR A 321 -12.98 8.80 33.02
C THR A 321 -12.99 10.31 32.80
N PRO A 322 -12.18 10.90 31.91
CA PRO A 322 -12.19 12.33 31.62
C PRO A 322 -13.53 12.73 30.98
N LYS A 323 -13.96 13.96 31.19
CA LYS A 323 -15.25 14.48 30.65
C LYS A 323 -14.97 15.58 29.63
N PRO A 324 -15.59 15.57 28.44
CA PRO A 324 -16.30 14.42 27.80
C PRO A 324 -15.34 13.40 27.23
N SER A 325 -15.70 12.10 27.22
CA SER A 325 -14.88 11.06 26.55
C SER A 325 -15.66 9.78 26.24
N ILE A 326 -15.26 9.09 25.18
CA ILE A 326 -15.78 7.76 24.82
C ILE A 326 -15.50 6.76 25.96
N GLY A 327 -14.27 6.77 26.51
CA GLY A 327 -13.89 5.87 27.58
C GLY A 327 -14.76 6.03 28.85
N LYS A 328 -15.20 7.26 29.17
CA LYS A 328 -16.14 7.48 30.26
C LYS A 328 -17.50 6.84 29.97
N GLU A 329 -18.03 7.02 28.76
CA GLU A 329 -19.32 6.40 28.38
C GLU A 329 -19.23 4.87 28.42
N MET A 330 -18.13 4.28 27.93
CA MET A 330 -17.87 2.84 28.06
C MET A 330 -17.79 2.38 29.52
N ALA A 331 -17.15 3.16 30.40
CA ALA A 331 -17.07 2.87 31.84
C ALA A 331 -18.46 2.94 32.49
N THR A 332 -19.28 3.88 32.07
CA THR A 332 -20.67 4.04 32.53
C THR A 332 -21.52 2.85 32.07
N ALA A 333 -21.49 2.49 30.79
CA ALA A 333 -22.17 1.32 30.24
C ALA A 333 -21.78 0.01 30.97
N ARG A 334 -20.48 -0.15 31.29
CA ARG A 334 -20.01 -1.28 32.11
C ARG A 334 -20.62 -1.26 33.51
N THR A 335 -20.70 -0.11 34.15
CA THR A 335 -21.23 0.00 35.51
C THR A 335 -22.71 -0.35 35.57
N PHE A 336 -23.48 0.02 34.55
CA PHE A 336 -24.90 -0.30 34.44
C PHE A 336 -25.17 -1.66 33.75
N LEU A 337 -24.12 -2.41 33.39
CA LEU A 337 -24.21 -3.68 32.69
C LEU A 337 -24.96 -3.56 31.35
N ASP A 338 -24.88 -2.41 30.70
CA ASP A 338 -25.45 -2.20 29.35
C ASP A 338 -24.47 -2.62 28.25
N THR A 339 -24.48 -3.94 27.98
CA THR A 339 -23.60 -4.56 26.99
C THR A 339 -23.84 -4.03 25.55
N PRO A 340 -25.08 -3.80 25.08
CA PRO A 340 -25.34 -3.17 23.79
C PRO A 340 -24.65 -1.82 23.64
N ASP A 341 -24.77 -0.94 24.65
CA ASP A 341 -24.17 0.40 24.65
C ASP A 341 -22.64 0.34 24.66
N LEU A 342 -22.06 -0.53 25.49
CA LEU A 342 -20.61 -0.76 25.52
C LEU A 342 -20.06 -1.20 24.17
N LEU A 343 -20.74 -2.13 23.48
CA LEU A 343 -20.34 -2.61 22.17
C LEU A 343 -20.57 -1.55 21.08
N ALA A 344 -21.61 -0.72 21.19
CA ALA A 344 -21.85 0.40 20.27
C ALA A 344 -20.67 1.39 20.31
N TRP A 345 -20.25 1.82 21.52
CA TRP A 345 -19.06 2.66 21.67
C TRP A 345 -17.78 1.98 21.14
N THR A 346 -17.65 0.67 21.31
CA THR A 346 -16.52 -0.09 20.72
C THR A 346 -16.52 0.01 19.19
N VAL A 347 -17.69 -0.08 18.55
CA VAL A 347 -17.81 0.10 17.09
C VAL A 347 -17.42 1.53 16.69
N VAL A 348 -17.85 2.55 17.44
CA VAL A 348 -17.45 3.95 17.20
C VAL A 348 -15.93 4.10 17.24
N VAL A 349 -15.28 3.54 18.27
CA VAL A 349 -13.81 3.56 18.40
C VAL A 349 -13.13 2.90 17.21
N MET A 350 -13.63 1.72 16.76
CA MET A 350 -13.08 1.03 15.58
C MET A 350 -13.19 1.88 14.31
N VAL A 351 -14.32 2.54 14.09
CA VAL A 351 -14.54 3.42 12.93
C VAL A 351 -13.61 4.63 13.00
N LEU A 352 -13.52 5.31 14.13
CA LEU A 352 -12.64 6.48 14.31
C LEU A 352 -11.16 6.10 14.12
N SER A 353 -10.74 4.97 14.68
CA SER A 353 -9.38 4.43 14.53
C SER A 353 -9.06 4.16 13.05
N PHE A 354 -9.96 3.50 12.34
CA PHE A 354 -9.79 3.20 10.92
C PHE A 354 -9.73 4.47 10.05
N LEU A 355 -10.60 5.44 10.32
CA LEU A 355 -10.60 6.72 9.60
C LEU A 355 -9.29 7.48 9.82
N PHE A 356 -8.83 7.53 11.07
CA PHE A 356 -7.57 8.19 11.41
C PHE A 356 -6.36 7.50 10.77
N GLU A 357 -6.30 6.15 10.84
CA GLU A 357 -5.26 5.37 10.18
C GLU A 357 -5.22 5.67 8.68
N LYS A 358 -6.38 5.59 8.01
CA LYS A 358 -6.48 5.83 6.58
C LYS A 358 -6.07 7.26 6.21
N ALA A 359 -6.55 8.25 6.94
CA ALA A 359 -6.23 9.67 6.71
C ALA A 359 -4.74 9.95 6.90
N PHE A 360 -4.15 9.47 8.00
CA PHE A 360 -2.75 9.70 8.30
C PHE A 360 -1.81 8.96 7.33
N MET A 361 -2.12 7.70 7.00
CA MET A 361 -1.35 6.93 6.02
C MET A 361 -1.42 7.54 4.62
N GLU A 362 -2.56 8.08 4.23
CA GLU A 362 -2.67 8.78 2.94
C GLU A 362 -1.88 10.08 2.93
N LEU A 363 -1.90 10.84 4.04
CA LEU A 363 -1.05 12.02 4.21
C LEU A 363 0.43 11.66 4.08
N LEU A 364 0.86 10.58 4.75
CA LEU A 364 2.24 10.11 4.71
C LEU A 364 2.66 9.64 3.30
N LYS A 365 1.77 8.95 2.58
CA LYS A 365 2.00 8.56 1.19
C LYS A 365 2.13 9.77 0.26
N ARG A 366 1.28 10.78 0.43
CA ARG A 366 1.37 12.03 -0.34
C ARG A 366 2.67 12.76 -0.07
N ALA A 367 3.09 12.83 1.19
CA ALA A 367 4.38 13.39 1.57
C ALA A 367 5.56 12.60 0.97
N ASN A 368 5.39 11.30 0.67
CA ASN A 368 6.41 10.45 0.06
C ASN A 368 6.41 10.45 -1.47
N ARG A 369 5.49 11.12 -2.16
CA ARG A 369 5.53 11.17 -3.63
C ARG A 369 6.89 11.71 -4.08
N PRO A 370 7.57 11.02 -5.00
CA PRO A 370 8.88 11.49 -5.49
C PRO A 370 8.71 12.87 -6.13
N LEU A 371 9.59 13.81 -5.77
CA LEU A 371 9.68 15.14 -6.36
C LEU A 371 10.19 15.09 -7.83
N GLY A 372 10.33 13.90 -8.40
CA GLY A 372 10.84 13.65 -9.75
C GLY A 372 9.89 14.00 -10.90
N GLY A 373 8.68 14.49 -10.63
CA GLY A 373 7.79 15.03 -11.67
C GLY A 373 8.20 16.40 -12.22
N PHE A 374 9.23 17.05 -11.62
CA PHE A 374 9.65 18.39 -12.03
C PHE A 374 10.90 18.45 -12.93
N ILE A 375 11.55 17.31 -13.19
CA ILE A 375 12.78 17.25 -14.00
C ILE A 375 12.53 16.70 -15.42
N GLY A 376 11.31 16.29 -15.74
CA GLY A 376 10.98 15.66 -17.03
C GLY A 376 10.07 16.45 -17.97
N SER A 377 9.62 17.67 -17.64
CA SER A 377 8.69 18.44 -18.49
C SER A 377 9.27 19.70 -19.14
N ASP A 378 10.54 20.08 -18.87
CA ASP A 378 11.16 21.26 -19.47
C ASP A 378 12.15 20.97 -20.62
N GLY A 379 12.13 19.75 -21.16
CA GLY A 379 13.01 19.35 -22.28
C GLY A 379 12.30 19.13 -23.62
N GLY A 380 11.06 19.59 -23.80
CA GLY A 380 10.27 19.25 -24.98
C GLY A 380 9.52 20.36 -25.70
N GLU A 381 9.81 21.64 -25.42
CA GLU A 381 9.17 22.75 -26.15
C GLU A 381 10.18 23.91 -26.42
N ALA A 382 11.22 23.62 -27.19
CA ALA A 382 12.07 24.62 -27.79
C ALA A 382 12.65 24.11 -29.10
N ASP A 383 11.81 23.77 -30.05
CA ASP A 383 12.15 23.78 -31.49
C ASP A 383 10.86 23.72 -32.30
N GLY A 384 10.38 24.86 -32.72
CA GLY A 384 9.16 25.00 -33.54
C GLY A 384 8.79 26.43 -33.87
N GLY A 385 9.76 27.34 -33.84
CA GLY A 385 9.52 28.80 -34.02
C GLY A 385 10.31 29.53 -35.09
N GLU A 386 10.88 28.83 -36.10
CA GLU A 386 11.65 29.50 -37.16
C GLU A 386 11.29 29.09 -38.58
N ASP A 387 10.01 29.02 -38.95
CA ASP A 387 9.62 28.84 -40.37
C ASP A 387 8.31 29.55 -40.75
N LYS A 388 8.07 30.75 -40.23
CA LYS A 388 6.91 31.58 -40.65
C LYS A 388 7.26 32.99 -41.18
N GLU A 389 8.51 33.34 -41.39
CA GLU A 389 8.88 34.65 -42.00
C GLU A 389 9.40 34.60 -43.44
N ALA A 390 9.39 33.48 -44.12
CA ALA A 390 9.87 33.39 -45.52
C ALA A 390 8.74 33.16 -46.53
N ARG A 391 7.52 33.68 -46.32
CA ARG A 391 6.44 33.59 -47.31
C ARG A 391 5.53 34.81 -47.39
N ASN A 392 6.07 36.02 -47.31
CA ASN A 392 5.46 37.25 -47.80
C ASN A 392 6.56 38.28 -48.06
N GLY A 393 7.16 38.16 -49.24
CA GLY A 393 8.05 39.09 -49.87
C GLY A 393 8.13 38.80 -51.36
#